data_98579dec9d08a9833fcc53cc70820f01
#
_entry.id   98579dec9d08a9833fcc53cc70820f01
#
_cell.length_a   1.000
_cell.length_b   1.000
_cell.length_c   1.000
_cell.angle_alpha   90.00
_cell.angle_beta   90.00
_cell.angle_gamma   90.00
#
_symmetry.space_group_name_H-M   'P 1'
#
loop_
_entity.id
_entity.type
_entity.pdbx_description
1 polymer ?
#
loop_
_entity_poly.entity_id
_entity_poly.type
_entity_poly.pdbx_seq_one_letter_code
_entity_poly.pdbx_strand_id
1 'polypeptide(L)'
;AASRKDAVRIAVNAGIDMAMVPSSWDFCIYLRELVEEGQVSMERIDDAVSRVLRLKFRLGLFEKPFWNTGDFPEFASDEYAAVALQAAVESEVLLKNEGGLLPLERSARILLAGPNANSMRCLNGGWSYSWQGDRCDEFAGDYNTIYEALRNKFDHVDYVPGVEYAPPRYDNWQEECVTGIDKAVSA
;
A
#
# COMPACT_ATOMS: atom_id res chain seq x y z
N ALA A 1 10.81 -4.55 -24.83
CA ALA A 1 11.73 -3.51 -25.30
C ALA A 1 13.15 -4.08 -25.43
N ALA A 2 13.86 -3.71 -26.48
CA ALA A 2 15.21 -4.21 -26.73
C ALA A 2 16.27 -3.49 -25.87
N SER A 3 15.96 -2.30 -25.37
CA SER A 3 16.83 -1.48 -24.53
C SER A 3 16.00 -0.56 -23.64
N ARG A 4 16.66 0.12 -22.64
CA ARG A 4 15.99 1.15 -21.83
C ARG A 4 15.48 2.30 -22.68
N LYS A 5 16.25 2.77 -23.67
CA LYS A 5 15.82 3.80 -24.61
C LYS A 5 14.60 3.36 -25.43
N ASP A 6 14.58 2.12 -25.90
CA ASP A 6 13.42 1.57 -26.61
C ASP A 6 12.17 1.46 -25.71
N ALA A 7 12.35 1.14 -24.41
CA ALA A 7 11.27 1.19 -23.44
C ALA A 7 10.66 2.59 -23.28
N VAL A 8 11.49 3.63 -23.22
CA VAL A 8 11.03 5.03 -23.18
C VAL A 8 10.24 5.37 -24.44
N ARG A 9 10.74 5.01 -25.62
CA ARG A 9 10.07 5.24 -26.90
C ARG A 9 8.67 4.62 -26.94
N ILE A 10 8.58 3.34 -26.55
CA ILE A 10 7.31 2.61 -26.52
C ILE A 10 6.33 3.24 -25.54
N ALA A 11 6.79 3.53 -24.31
CA ALA A 11 5.93 4.05 -23.24
C ALA A 11 5.37 5.45 -23.60
N VAL A 12 6.22 6.36 -24.09
CA VAL A 12 5.81 7.72 -24.44
C VAL A 12 4.86 7.71 -25.64
N ASN A 13 5.15 6.93 -26.68
CA ASN A 13 4.27 6.81 -27.83
C ASN A 13 2.94 6.09 -27.53
N ALA A 14 2.93 5.24 -26.48
CA ALA A 14 1.71 4.62 -25.97
C ALA A 14 0.83 5.56 -25.15
N GLY A 15 1.30 6.77 -24.81
CA GLY A 15 0.51 7.81 -24.14
C GLY A 15 0.88 8.10 -22.70
N ILE A 16 2.01 7.62 -22.19
CA ILE A 16 2.49 8.02 -20.87
C ILE A 16 2.92 9.48 -20.89
N ASP A 17 2.29 10.31 -20.08
CA ASP A 17 2.52 11.75 -20.01
C ASP A 17 3.58 12.13 -18.97
N MET A 18 3.74 11.33 -17.92
CA MET A 18 4.71 11.55 -16.85
C MET A 18 5.30 10.23 -16.39
N ALA A 19 6.63 10.13 -16.39
CA ALA A 19 7.34 8.95 -15.92
C ALA A 19 7.83 9.13 -14.48
N MET A 20 7.64 8.10 -13.65
CA MET A 20 8.20 8.05 -12.31
C MET A 20 9.50 7.23 -12.34
N VAL A 21 10.63 7.91 -12.49
CA VAL A 21 11.97 7.30 -12.50
C VAL A 21 12.83 8.03 -11.47
N PRO A 22 12.73 7.68 -10.18
CA PRO A 22 13.33 8.46 -9.10
C PRO A 22 14.85 8.28 -8.96
N SER A 23 15.42 7.22 -9.55
CA SER A 23 16.80 6.81 -9.30
C SER A 23 17.79 7.26 -10.38
N SER A 24 17.35 7.76 -11.52
CA SER A 24 18.26 8.22 -12.60
C SER A 24 17.61 9.27 -13.49
N TRP A 25 18.47 10.01 -14.22
CA TRP A 25 18.07 10.97 -15.26
C TRP A 25 18.00 10.36 -16.66
N ASP A 26 18.21 9.05 -16.79
CA ASP A 26 18.29 8.36 -18.07
C ASP A 26 17.03 8.56 -18.92
N PHE A 27 15.85 8.59 -18.26
CA PHE A 27 14.60 8.83 -18.97
C PHE A 27 14.62 10.15 -19.75
N CYS A 28 15.06 11.24 -19.11
CA CYS A 28 15.13 12.56 -19.74
C CYS A 28 16.16 12.60 -20.88
N ILE A 29 17.29 11.93 -20.69
CA ILE A 29 18.35 11.85 -21.70
C ILE A 29 17.83 11.09 -22.93
N TYR A 30 17.28 9.90 -22.72
CA TYR A 30 16.73 9.08 -23.81
C TYR A 30 15.56 9.75 -24.52
N LEU A 31 14.66 10.41 -23.79
CA LEU A 31 13.53 11.11 -24.40
C LEU A 31 13.98 12.23 -25.32
N ARG A 32 14.96 13.04 -24.87
CA ARG A 32 15.54 14.09 -25.71
C ARG A 32 16.15 13.52 -26.99
N GLU A 33 16.98 12.48 -26.87
CA GLU A 33 17.61 11.81 -28.03
C GLU A 33 16.54 11.27 -29.00
N LEU A 34 15.46 10.64 -28.47
CA LEU A 34 14.38 10.10 -29.28
C LEU A 34 13.61 11.18 -30.05
N VAL A 35 13.50 12.37 -29.48
CA VAL A 35 12.92 13.53 -30.19
C VAL A 35 13.88 14.02 -31.28
N GLU A 36 15.18 14.17 -30.99
CA GLU A 36 16.22 14.58 -31.96
C GLU A 36 16.32 13.57 -33.12
N GLU A 37 16.12 12.29 -32.86
CA GLU A 37 16.08 11.20 -33.86
C GLU A 37 14.73 11.07 -34.58
N GLY A 38 13.72 11.85 -34.24
CA GLY A 38 12.39 11.82 -34.85
C GLY A 38 11.57 10.56 -34.49
N GLN A 39 11.97 9.81 -33.45
CA GLN A 39 11.26 8.59 -32.99
C GLN A 39 10.12 8.91 -32.01
N VAL A 40 10.13 10.10 -31.40
CA VAL A 40 9.05 10.70 -30.63
C VAL A 40 8.82 12.12 -31.19
N SER A 41 7.60 12.45 -31.52
CA SER A 41 7.29 13.76 -32.08
C SER A 41 7.22 14.85 -30.99
N MET A 42 7.54 16.09 -31.33
CA MET A 42 7.31 17.24 -30.46
C MET A 42 5.85 17.42 -30.13
N GLU A 43 4.94 17.12 -31.05
CA GLU A 43 3.49 17.16 -30.80
C GLU A 43 3.09 16.24 -29.65
N ARG A 44 3.69 15.03 -29.58
CA ARG A 44 3.45 14.10 -28.47
C ARG A 44 3.99 14.65 -27.13
N ILE A 45 5.11 15.34 -27.15
CA ILE A 45 5.66 16.02 -25.95
C ILE A 45 4.74 17.15 -25.50
N ASP A 46 4.30 18.00 -26.43
CA ASP A 46 3.39 19.12 -26.14
C ASP A 46 2.04 18.64 -25.59
N ASP A 47 1.50 17.53 -26.11
CA ASP A 47 0.28 16.90 -25.57
C ASP A 47 0.50 16.43 -24.13
N ALA A 48 1.60 15.72 -23.82
CA ALA A 48 1.94 15.28 -22.47
C ALA A 48 2.06 16.46 -21.49
N VAL A 49 2.83 17.48 -21.87
CA VAL A 49 3.03 18.69 -21.06
C VAL A 49 1.70 19.40 -20.82
N SER A 50 0.87 19.54 -21.88
CA SER A 50 -0.45 20.17 -21.78
C SER A 50 -1.37 19.46 -20.79
N ARG A 51 -1.34 18.14 -20.76
CA ARG A 51 -2.14 17.34 -19.81
C ARG A 51 -1.69 17.55 -18.37
N VAL A 52 -0.38 17.51 -18.12
CA VAL A 52 0.19 17.74 -16.79
C VAL A 52 -0.10 19.16 -16.31
N LEU A 53 0.13 20.17 -17.16
CA LEU A 53 -0.14 21.58 -16.83
C LEU A 53 -1.64 21.82 -16.57
N ARG A 54 -2.51 21.25 -17.40
CA ARG A 54 -3.96 21.36 -17.23
C ARG A 54 -4.41 20.83 -15.86
N LEU A 55 -3.84 19.71 -15.41
CA LEU A 55 -4.11 19.19 -14.08
C LEU A 55 -3.67 20.17 -12.98
N LYS A 56 -2.46 20.73 -13.10
CA LYS A 56 -1.95 21.73 -12.15
C LYS A 56 -2.82 22.97 -12.07
N PHE A 57 -3.27 23.48 -13.23
CA PHE A 57 -4.21 24.62 -13.27
C PHE A 57 -5.56 24.28 -12.64
N ARG A 58 -6.13 23.10 -12.92
CA ARG A 58 -7.40 22.68 -12.33
C ARG A 58 -7.34 22.52 -10.83
N LEU A 59 -6.17 22.14 -10.30
CA LEU A 59 -5.93 22.01 -8.87
C LEU A 59 -5.56 23.34 -8.19
N GLY A 60 -5.39 24.44 -8.96
CA GLY A 60 -5.01 25.75 -8.40
C GLY A 60 -3.59 25.77 -7.83
N LEU A 61 -2.69 24.91 -8.31
CA LEU A 61 -1.35 24.78 -7.74
C LEU A 61 -0.44 25.97 -8.02
N PHE A 62 -0.79 26.82 -8.98
CA PHE A 62 -0.05 28.06 -9.26
C PHE A 62 -0.47 29.19 -8.33
N GLU A 63 -1.72 29.21 -7.92
CA GLU A 63 -2.30 30.21 -7.03
C GLU A 63 -2.09 29.81 -5.55
N LYS A 64 -2.23 28.52 -5.25
CA LYS A 64 -2.10 27.98 -3.89
C LYS A 64 -1.21 26.72 -3.91
N PRO A 65 0.13 26.88 -4.02
CA PRO A 65 1.05 25.73 -4.14
C PRO A 65 1.22 24.92 -2.85
N PHE A 66 0.86 25.50 -1.69
CA PHE A 66 0.99 24.86 -0.38
C PHE A 66 -0.38 24.78 0.31
N TRP A 67 -0.62 23.67 1.00
CA TRP A 67 -1.82 23.42 1.78
C TRP A 67 -1.44 23.31 3.26
N ASN A 68 -2.29 23.85 4.13
CA ASN A 68 -2.14 23.67 5.58
C ASN A 68 -3.08 22.55 6.03
N THR A 69 -2.66 21.76 7.02
CA THR A 69 -3.50 20.72 7.62
C THR A 69 -4.81 21.27 8.18
N GLY A 70 -4.79 22.52 8.68
CA GLY A 70 -6.00 23.21 9.15
C GLY A 70 -7.04 23.53 8.07
N ASP A 71 -6.69 23.43 6.78
CA ASP A 71 -7.64 23.61 5.67
C ASP A 71 -8.55 22.36 5.49
N PHE A 72 -8.26 21.28 6.21
CA PHE A 72 -8.96 19.98 6.11
C PHE A 72 -9.38 19.47 7.50
N PRO A 73 -10.33 20.12 8.17
CA PRO A 73 -10.74 19.76 9.53
C PRO A 73 -11.35 18.34 9.61
N GLU A 74 -11.84 17.82 8.51
CA GLU A 74 -12.42 16.48 8.42
C GLU A 74 -11.35 15.38 8.32
N PHE A 75 -10.07 15.74 8.10
CA PHE A 75 -9.00 14.76 7.99
C PHE A 75 -8.85 13.97 9.30
N ALA A 76 -8.91 12.65 9.20
CA ALA A 76 -8.91 11.72 10.33
C ALA A 76 -10.07 11.91 11.34
N SER A 77 -11.20 12.49 10.90
CA SER A 77 -12.40 12.62 11.72
C SER A 77 -13.09 11.28 11.97
N ASP A 78 -13.91 11.21 13.02
CA ASP A 78 -14.73 10.03 13.32
C ASP A 78 -15.71 9.70 12.18
N GLU A 79 -16.19 10.71 11.47
CA GLU A 79 -17.06 10.50 10.29
C GLU A 79 -16.32 9.78 9.17
N TYR A 80 -15.09 10.20 8.87
CA TYR A 80 -14.27 9.51 7.85
C TYR A 80 -13.83 8.13 8.29
N ALA A 81 -13.55 7.94 9.58
CA ALA A 81 -13.27 6.62 10.15
C ALA A 81 -14.48 5.67 10.00
N ALA A 82 -15.70 6.16 10.22
CA ALA A 82 -16.93 5.37 10.02
C ALA A 82 -17.13 4.96 8.56
N VAL A 83 -16.88 5.87 7.61
CA VAL A 83 -16.94 5.56 6.17
C VAL A 83 -15.89 4.54 5.77
N ALA A 84 -14.66 4.68 6.29
CA ALA A 84 -13.57 3.72 6.05
C ALA A 84 -13.93 2.32 6.60
N LEU A 85 -14.51 2.24 7.80
CA LEU A 85 -14.99 1.00 8.38
C LEU A 85 -16.09 0.36 7.53
N GLN A 86 -17.06 1.14 7.09
CA GLN A 86 -18.12 0.66 6.22
C GLN A 86 -17.55 0.09 4.91
N ALA A 87 -16.65 0.81 4.26
CA ALA A 87 -15.99 0.36 3.04
C ALA A 87 -15.22 -0.95 3.26
N ALA A 88 -14.52 -1.09 4.39
CA ALA A 88 -13.82 -2.32 4.74
C ALA A 88 -14.79 -3.49 4.90
N VAL A 89 -15.88 -3.32 5.65
CA VAL A 89 -16.92 -4.35 5.83
C VAL A 89 -17.54 -4.76 4.52
N GLU A 90 -17.88 -3.81 3.64
CA GLU A 90 -18.49 -4.10 2.35
C GLU A 90 -17.52 -4.74 1.34
N SER A 91 -16.21 -4.61 1.55
CA SER A 91 -15.18 -5.25 0.71
C SER A 91 -14.95 -6.72 1.04
N GLU A 92 -15.42 -7.20 2.19
CA GLU A 92 -15.25 -8.58 2.59
C GLU A 92 -16.13 -9.53 1.75
N VAL A 93 -15.51 -10.60 1.21
CA VAL A 93 -16.19 -11.58 0.37
C VAL A 93 -16.18 -12.94 1.03
N LEU A 94 -17.36 -13.43 1.43
CA LEU A 94 -17.51 -14.76 1.98
C LEU A 94 -17.49 -15.81 0.86
N LEU A 95 -16.33 -16.44 0.64
CA LEU A 95 -16.15 -17.43 -0.43
C LEU A 95 -16.76 -18.79 -0.11
N LYS A 96 -16.82 -19.18 1.17
CA LYS A 96 -17.32 -20.50 1.59
C LYS A 96 -17.80 -20.45 3.05
N ASN A 97 -18.96 -20.99 3.34
CA ASN A 97 -19.49 -21.18 4.69
C ASN A 97 -20.34 -22.46 4.76
N GLU A 98 -19.71 -23.61 4.50
CA GLU A 98 -20.38 -24.90 4.56
C GLU A 98 -20.72 -25.26 6.02
N GLY A 99 -21.94 -25.72 6.21
CA GLY A 99 -22.44 -26.07 7.55
C GLY A 99 -22.79 -24.88 8.42
N GLY A 100 -22.74 -23.63 7.92
CA GLY A 100 -23.12 -22.43 8.67
C GLY A 100 -22.21 -22.14 9.85
N LEU A 101 -20.90 -22.38 9.70
CA LEU A 101 -19.92 -22.13 10.77
C LEU A 101 -19.87 -20.63 11.17
N LEU A 102 -20.01 -19.75 10.22
CA LEU A 102 -20.07 -18.31 10.44
C LEU A 102 -21.52 -17.82 10.49
N PRO A 103 -21.84 -16.87 11.37
CA PRO A 103 -20.98 -16.19 12.35
C PRO A 103 -20.60 -17.09 13.53
N LEU A 104 -19.39 -16.89 14.07
CA LEU A 104 -18.93 -17.62 15.24
C LEU A 104 -19.63 -17.11 16.52
N GLU A 105 -20.00 -18.05 17.40
CA GLU A 105 -20.45 -17.71 18.73
C GLU A 105 -19.31 -17.14 19.58
N ARG A 106 -19.63 -16.24 20.52
CA ARG A 106 -18.62 -15.58 21.39
C ARG A 106 -17.76 -16.56 22.18
N SER A 107 -18.35 -17.70 22.59
CA SER A 107 -17.71 -18.79 23.33
C SER A 107 -16.87 -19.71 22.44
N ALA A 108 -16.82 -19.50 21.14
CA ALA A 108 -16.03 -20.33 20.25
C ALA A 108 -14.53 -20.27 20.61
N ARG A 109 -13.87 -21.41 20.53
CA ARG A 109 -12.42 -21.49 20.70
C ARG A 109 -11.76 -21.24 19.36
N ILE A 110 -10.90 -20.24 19.33
CA ILE A 110 -10.23 -19.78 18.11
C ILE A 110 -8.73 -20.01 18.27
N LEU A 111 -8.14 -20.74 17.34
CA LEU A 111 -6.70 -20.76 17.14
C LEU A 111 -6.37 -19.78 16.00
N LEU A 112 -5.65 -18.74 16.32
CA LEU A 112 -5.14 -17.76 15.36
C LEU A 112 -3.67 -18.04 15.08
N ALA A 113 -3.33 -18.35 13.85
CA ALA A 113 -1.97 -18.65 13.43
C ALA A 113 -1.47 -17.64 12.36
N GLY A 114 -0.16 -17.44 12.36
CA GLY A 114 0.50 -16.55 11.39
C GLY A 114 0.96 -15.22 11.99
N PRO A 115 2.15 -14.74 11.60
CA PRO A 115 2.79 -13.56 12.20
C PRO A 115 2.02 -12.27 11.92
N ASN A 116 1.34 -12.19 10.78
CA ASN A 116 0.60 -11.00 10.34
C ASN A 116 -0.60 -10.68 11.23
N ALA A 117 -1.12 -11.67 11.93
CA ALA A 117 -2.31 -11.49 12.74
C ALA A 117 -2.12 -10.56 13.95
N ASN A 118 -0.87 -10.35 14.39
CA ASN A 118 -0.54 -9.46 15.51
C ASN A 118 0.56 -8.47 15.14
N SER A 119 0.44 -7.82 13.98
CA SER A 119 1.39 -6.82 13.50
C SER A 119 0.67 -5.74 12.71
N MET A 120 0.70 -4.52 13.19
CA MET A 120 0.16 -3.36 12.46
C MET A 120 0.94 -3.09 11.17
N ARG A 121 2.24 -3.34 11.16
CA ARG A 121 3.05 -3.26 9.96
C ARG A 121 2.52 -4.15 8.84
N CYS A 122 2.11 -5.37 9.17
CA CYS A 122 1.63 -6.32 8.18
C CYS A 122 0.18 -6.05 7.71
N LEU A 123 -0.61 -5.35 8.52
CA LEU A 123 -1.96 -4.92 8.18
C LEU A 123 -1.98 -3.66 7.29
N ASN A 124 -0.87 -2.94 7.24
CA ASN A 124 -0.71 -1.75 6.45
C ASN A 124 0.27 -2.00 5.29
N GLY A 125 0.15 -1.23 4.24
CA GLY A 125 1.05 -1.31 3.10
C GLY A 125 2.08 -0.19 3.08
N GLY A 126 2.89 -0.15 2.04
CA GLY A 126 3.74 1.01 1.74
C GLY A 126 2.90 2.29 1.66
N TRP A 127 3.52 3.42 1.98
CA TRP A 127 2.90 4.74 2.10
C TRP A 127 1.92 4.89 3.28
N SER A 128 1.92 3.96 4.22
CA SER A 128 1.22 4.10 5.49
C SER A 128 2.21 4.59 6.56
N TYR A 129 2.06 5.82 7.05
CA TYR A 129 2.94 6.53 7.99
C TYR A 129 4.39 6.73 7.52
N SER A 130 4.93 5.82 6.74
CA SER A 130 6.26 5.92 6.13
C SER A 130 6.23 5.35 4.71
N TRP A 131 7.29 5.62 3.93
CA TRP A 131 7.35 5.15 2.54
C TRP A 131 7.20 3.64 2.41
N GLN A 132 7.87 2.86 3.26
CA GLN A 132 7.79 1.40 3.22
C GLN A 132 6.68 0.81 4.10
N GLY A 133 6.00 1.62 4.90
CA GLY A 133 5.03 1.16 5.88
C GLY A 133 5.66 0.40 7.06
N ASP A 134 6.97 0.52 7.24
CA ASP A 134 7.77 -0.20 8.23
C ASP A 134 7.61 0.35 9.65
N ARG A 135 7.05 1.55 9.80
CA ARG A 135 6.88 2.24 11.07
C ARG A 135 5.44 2.26 11.58
N CYS A 136 4.55 1.44 11.02
CA CYS A 136 3.15 1.44 11.42
C CYS A 136 2.95 1.08 12.90
N ASP A 137 3.79 0.22 13.47
CA ASP A 137 3.71 -0.15 14.88
C ASP A 137 4.00 1.02 15.83
N GLU A 138 4.71 2.06 15.36
CA GLU A 138 4.99 3.28 16.15
C GLU A 138 3.81 4.25 16.19
N PHE A 139 2.96 4.26 15.16
CA PHE A 139 1.93 5.29 14.96
C PHE A 139 0.50 4.76 15.07
N ALA A 140 0.31 3.45 14.98
CA ALA A 140 -1.01 2.84 14.95
C ALA A 140 -1.44 2.23 16.30
N GLY A 141 -0.87 2.69 17.41
CA GLY A 141 -1.14 2.14 18.75
C GLY A 141 -2.58 2.28 19.24
N ASP A 142 -3.36 3.17 18.64
CA ASP A 142 -4.78 3.34 18.94
C ASP A 142 -5.70 2.34 18.20
N TYR A 143 -5.13 1.54 17.31
CA TYR A 143 -5.86 0.57 16.50
C TYR A 143 -5.51 -0.87 16.87
N ASN A 144 -6.51 -1.75 16.82
CA ASN A 144 -6.32 -3.16 17.14
C ASN A 144 -5.69 -3.92 15.96
N THR A 145 -4.78 -4.83 16.28
CA THR A 145 -4.41 -5.92 15.37
C THR A 145 -5.58 -6.91 15.23
N ILE A 146 -5.49 -7.83 14.26
CA ILE A 146 -6.51 -8.91 14.13
C ILE A 146 -6.61 -9.71 15.43
N TYR A 147 -5.46 -10.04 16.04
CA TYR A 147 -5.40 -10.76 17.30
C TYR A 147 -6.12 -10.01 18.43
N GLU A 148 -5.82 -8.73 18.60
CA GLU A 148 -6.46 -7.90 19.62
C GLU A 148 -7.95 -7.72 19.37
N ALA A 149 -8.35 -7.50 18.12
CA ALA A 149 -9.76 -7.40 17.75
C ALA A 149 -10.54 -8.68 18.06
N LEU A 150 -9.95 -9.85 17.77
CA LEU A 150 -10.56 -11.12 18.13
C LEU A 150 -10.62 -11.34 19.64
N ARG A 151 -9.57 -11.03 20.37
CA ARG A 151 -9.58 -11.12 21.86
C ARG A 151 -10.62 -10.23 22.51
N ASN A 152 -10.89 -9.07 21.93
CA ASN A 152 -11.93 -8.17 22.42
C ASN A 152 -13.36 -8.71 22.16
N LYS A 153 -13.50 -9.60 21.17
CA LYS A 153 -14.81 -10.12 20.73
C LYS A 153 -15.12 -11.52 21.25
N PHE A 154 -14.12 -12.37 21.45
CA PHE A 154 -14.28 -13.78 21.79
C PHE A 154 -13.62 -14.13 23.13
N ASP A 155 -14.19 -15.09 23.84
CA ASP A 155 -13.74 -15.48 25.18
C ASP A 155 -12.46 -16.32 25.17
N HIS A 156 -12.20 -17.05 24.08
CA HIS A 156 -11.08 -18.00 23.94
C HIS A 156 -10.37 -17.81 22.62
N VAL A 157 -9.24 -17.11 22.64
CA VAL A 157 -8.38 -16.90 21.46
C VAL A 157 -6.94 -17.25 21.80
N ASP A 158 -6.45 -18.34 21.23
CA ASP A 158 -5.06 -18.74 21.31
C ASP A 158 -4.31 -18.21 20.06
N TYR A 159 -3.11 -17.66 20.27
CA TYR A 159 -2.29 -17.11 19.17
C TYR A 159 -0.95 -17.81 19.09
N VAL A 160 -0.62 -18.29 17.90
CA VAL A 160 0.68 -18.91 17.58
C VAL A 160 1.21 -18.29 16.28
N PRO A 161 2.26 -17.46 16.32
CA PRO A 161 2.79 -16.82 15.11
C PRO A 161 3.32 -17.83 14.07
N GLY A 162 3.89 -18.96 14.52
CA GLY A 162 4.49 -19.96 13.64
C GLY A 162 5.78 -19.51 13.00
N VAL A 163 5.79 -18.33 12.41
CA VAL A 163 6.95 -17.68 11.80
C VAL A 163 7.13 -16.31 12.41
N GLU A 164 8.36 -15.89 12.63
CA GLU A 164 8.68 -14.53 13.06
C GLU A 164 9.46 -13.81 11.96
N TYR A 165 9.09 -12.57 11.68
CA TYR A 165 9.85 -11.74 10.75
C TYR A 165 11.15 -11.29 11.41
N ALA A 166 12.26 -11.41 10.68
CA ALA A 166 13.51 -10.78 11.09
C ALA A 166 13.33 -9.26 11.19
N PRO A 167 14.03 -8.59 12.13
CA PRO A 167 14.06 -7.14 12.14
C PRO A 167 14.45 -6.59 10.77
N PRO A 168 13.84 -5.50 10.30
CA PRO A 168 14.13 -4.94 8.99
C PRO A 168 15.63 -4.58 8.90
N ARG A 169 16.35 -5.33 8.08
CA ARG A 169 17.71 -5.00 7.68
C ARG A 169 17.64 -4.57 6.22
N TYR A 170 18.11 -3.39 5.91
CA TYR A 170 18.17 -2.85 4.54
C TYR A 170 19.03 -3.70 3.59
N ASP A 171 19.92 -4.49 4.14
CA ASP A 171 20.91 -5.30 3.44
C ASP A 171 20.54 -6.78 3.27
N ASN A 172 19.49 -7.25 3.96
CA ASN A 172 19.12 -8.67 3.94
C ASN A 172 17.62 -8.92 4.13
N TRP A 173 16.79 -8.32 3.30
CA TRP A 173 15.32 -8.47 3.30
C TRP A 173 14.83 -9.87 2.88
N GLN A 174 15.75 -10.76 2.45
CA GLN A 174 15.46 -12.12 2.01
C GLN A 174 15.70 -13.18 3.10
N GLU A 175 16.23 -12.83 4.27
CA GLU A 175 16.37 -13.77 5.38
C GLU A 175 15.03 -13.95 6.09
N GLU A 176 14.32 -15.00 5.73
CA GLU A 176 13.17 -15.48 6.45
C GLU A 176 13.63 -16.20 7.72
N CYS A 177 13.27 -15.66 8.89
CA CYS A 177 13.35 -16.42 10.14
C CYS A 177 12.13 -17.35 10.22
N VAL A 178 12.34 -18.62 9.90
CA VAL A 178 11.33 -19.66 10.09
C VAL A 178 11.52 -20.25 11.47
N THR A 179 10.64 -19.88 12.43
CA THR A 179 10.70 -20.40 13.80
C THR A 179 9.29 -20.74 14.26
N GLY A 180 9.15 -21.82 15.05
CA GLY A 180 7.90 -22.16 15.72
C GLY A 180 6.82 -22.80 14.86
N ILE A 181 7.11 -23.23 13.63
CA ILE A 181 6.14 -23.93 12.76
C ILE A 181 5.60 -25.20 13.47
N ASP A 182 6.48 -26.00 14.07
CA ASP A 182 6.07 -27.22 14.78
C ASP A 182 5.10 -26.92 15.94
N LYS A 183 5.29 -25.78 16.62
CA LYS A 183 4.39 -25.34 17.68
C LYS A 183 3.01 -24.93 17.12
N ALA A 184 2.99 -24.29 15.96
CA ALA A 184 1.74 -23.91 15.30
C ALA A 184 0.98 -25.14 14.78
N VAL A 185 1.70 -26.17 14.31
CA VAL A 185 1.12 -27.42 13.82
C VAL A 185 0.57 -28.28 14.97
N SER A 186 1.15 -28.19 16.17
CA SER A 186 0.76 -28.98 17.34
C SER A 186 -0.28 -28.29 18.24
N ALA A 187 -0.62 -27.03 17.99
CA ALA A 187 -1.60 -26.26 18.75
C ALA A 187 -3.02 -26.50 18.24
#